data_03edc9f5bf415632c20a5acf46266a99
#
_entry.id   03edc9f5bf415632c20a5acf46266a99
#
_cell.length_a   1.000
_cell.length_b   1.000
_cell.length_c   1.000
_cell.angle_alpha   90.00
_cell.angle_beta   90.00
_cell.angle_gamma   90.00
#
_symmetry.space_group_name_H-M   'P 1'
#
loop_
_entity.id
_entity.type
_entity.pdbx_description
1 polymer ?
#
loop_
_entity_poly.entity_id
_entity_poly.type
_entity_poly.pdbx_seq_one_letter_code
_entity_poly.pdbx_strand_id
1 'polypeptide(L)'
;MNRVIGVTLAVCFLFLPQTVSAEEPGLITKPSKYSVTKTIKRFESAIQGKGYVIFTEIDHAAAAAKFGLQSLPRTVVVYGDPKNGPARLQQFPTLAIDAPPKALVWQDAQGAVWLTLNSAEYWANHVYKRHGTSASADFIKKLEKDLEEVSDTATK
;
A
#
# COMPACT_ATOMS: atom_id res chain seq x y z
N MET A 1 -63.77 -19.64 12.37
CA MET A 1 -62.50 -20.31 12.05
C MET A 1 -61.74 -19.42 11.06
N ASN A 2 -60.92 -18.47 11.56
CA ASN A 2 -60.16 -17.56 10.71
C ASN A 2 -58.71 -18.06 10.64
N ARG A 3 -58.28 -18.46 9.44
CA ARG A 3 -56.87 -18.80 9.17
C ARG A 3 -56.10 -17.54 8.81
N VAL A 4 -55.17 -17.15 9.64
CA VAL A 4 -54.20 -16.09 9.34
C VAL A 4 -53.04 -16.75 8.57
N ILE A 5 -52.88 -16.34 7.30
CA ILE A 5 -51.76 -16.77 6.47
C ILE A 5 -50.61 -15.79 6.73
N GLY A 6 -49.60 -16.25 7.45
CA GLY A 6 -48.37 -15.49 7.65
C GLY A 6 -47.50 -15.50 6.40
N VAL A 7 -47.29 -14.35 5.79
CA VAL A 7 -46.33 -14.19 4.70
C VAL A 7 -44.95 -13.88 5.30
N THR A 8 -44.05 -14.85 5.22
CA THR A 8 -42.64 -14.66 5.62
C THR A 8 -41.90 -14.00 4.47
N LEU A 9 -41.57 -12.73 4.62
CA LEU A 9 -40.74 -12.00 3.66
C LEU A 9 -39.27 -12.40 3.87
N ALA A 10 -38.73 -13.21 2.97
CA ALA A 10 -37.30 -13.53 2.94
C ALA A 10 -36.55 -12.35 2.33
N VAL A 11 -35.84 -11.58 3.19
CA VAL A 11 -34.92 -10.51 2.73
C VAL A 11 -33.64 -11.18 2.28
N CYS A 12 -33.47 -11.36 0.95
CA CYS A 12 -32.19 -11.72 0.37
C CYS A 12 -31.24 -10.52 0.42
N PHE A 13 -30.28 -10.55 1.32
CA PHE A 13 -29.14 -9.65 1.28
C PHE A 13 -28.28 -10.01 0.06
N LEU A 14 -28.41 -9.25 -1.00
CA LEU A 14 -27.48 -9.27 -2.13
C LEU A 14 -26.14 -8.66 -1.67
N PHE A 15 -25.18 -9.51 -1.34
CA PHE A 15 -23.79 -9.10 -1.22
C PHE A 15 -23.28 -8.73 -2.62
N LEU A 16 -23.31 -7.43 -2.94
CA LEU A 16 -22.60 -6.91 -4.10
C LEU A 16 -21.09 -7.02 -3.81
N PRO A 17 -20.30 -7.66 -4.70
CA PRO A 17 -18.85 -7.63 -4.56
C PRO A 17 -18.40 -6.18 -4.65
N GLN A 18 -17.77 -5.67 -3.59
CA GLN A 18 -17.06 -4.40 -3.65
C GLN A 18 -15.84 -4.61 -4.55
N THR A 19 -15.95 -4.18 -5.80
CA THR A 19 -14.79 -4.03 -6.67
C THR A 19 -13.92 -2.93 -6.08
N VAL A 20 -12.76 -3.28 -5.57
CA VAL A 20 -11.73 -2.28 -5.24
C VAL A 20 -11.42 -1.54 -6.54
N SER A 21 -11.89 -0.30 -6.64
CA SER A 21 -11.59 0.56 -7.78
C SER A 21 -10.08 0.80 -7.79
N ALA A 22 -9.45 0.53 -8.93
CA ALA A 22 -7.99 0.58 -9.08
C ALA A 22 -7.38 1.99 -9.02
N GLU A 23 -8.18 3.03 -8.79
CA GLU A 23 -7.75 4.44 -8.84
C GLU A 23 -8.22 5.24 -7.63
N GLU A 24 -7.67 4.93 -6.47
CA GLU A 24 -7.69 5.89 -5.36
C GLU A 24 -6.65 6.98 -5.65
N PRO A 25 -7.03 8.28 -5.65
CA PRO A 25 -6.10 9.37 -5.94
C PRO A 25 -4.87 9.30 -5.04
N GLY A 26 -3.70 9.26 -5.63
CA GLY A 26 -2.43 9.20 -4.90
C GLY A 26 -1.94 7.81 -4.52
N LEU A 27 -2.67 6.74 -4.87
CA LEU A 27 -2.24 5.35 -4.68
C LEU A 27 -1.98 4.67 -6.03
N ILE A 28 -0.98 3.78 -6.03
CA ILE A 28 -0.75 2.78 -7.07
C ILE A 28 -1.10 1.44 -6.45
N THR A 29 -2.16 0.77 -6.93
CA THR A 29 -2.57 -0.54 -6.43
C THR A 29 -2.57 -1.55 -7.55
N LYS A 30 -1.82 -2.67 -7.39
CA LYS A 30 -1.69 -3.73 -8.38
C LYS A 30 -2.03 -5.09 -7.79
N PRO A 31 -2.81 -5.93 -8.50
CA PRO A 31 -3.03 -7.31 -8.09
C PRO A 31 -1.74 -8.13 -8.27
N SER A 32 -1.45 -8.99 -7.30
CA SER A 32 -0.30 -9.88 -7.35
C SER A 32 -0.70 -11.31 -7.71
N LYS A 33 0.09 -11.95 -8.58
CA LYS A 33 -0.04 -13.39 -8.88
C LYS A 33 0.51 -14.29 -7.79
N TYR A 34 1.11 -13.72 -6.75
CA TYR A 34 1.85 -14.45 -5.72
C TYR A 34 1.18 -14.33 -4.36
N SER A 35 1.59 -15.19 -3.42
CA SER A 35 1.22 -15.05 -2.02
C SER A 35 1.77 -13.75 -1.42
N VAL A 36 1.20 -13.30 -0.30
CA VAL A 36 1.66 -12.09 0.42
C VAL A 36 3.17 -12.16 0.68
N THR A 37 3.66 -13.24 1.28
CA THR A 37 5.10 -13.41 1.57
C THR A 37 5.97 -13.36 0.32
N LYS A 38 5.54 -13.98 -0.78
CA LYS A 38 6.31 -13.96 -2.03
C LYS A 38 6.29 -12.57 -2.68
N THR A 39 5.17 -11.87 -2.62
CA THR A 39 5.04 -10.49 -3.12
C THR A 39 5.97 -9.54 -2.35
N ILE A 40 6.02 -9.64 -1.01
CA ILE A 40 6.93 -8.86 -0.18
C ILE A 40 8.38 -9.09 -0.62
N LYS A 41 8.84 -10.34 -0.67
CA LYS A 41 10.23 -10.66 -1.04
C LYS A 41 10.60 -10.16 -2.44
N ARG A 42 9.66 -10.25 -3.39
CA ARG A 42 9.86 -9.74 -4.75
C ARG A 42 9.93 -8.22 -4.78
N PHE A 43 9.06 -7.54 -4.01
CA PHE A 43 9.10 -6.09 -3.86
C PHE A 43 10.43 -5.63 -3.24
N GLU A 44 10.85 -6.25 -2.14
CA GLU A 44 12.12 -5.93 -1.48
C GLU A 44 13.32 -6.09 -2.42
N SER A 45 13.39 -7.20 -3.14
CA SER A 45 14.45 -7.43 -4.12
C SER A 45 14.44 -6.39 -5.23
N ALA A 46 13.26 -6.03 -5.75
CA ALA A 46 13.12 -5.04 -6.82
C ALA A 46 13.53 -3.64 -6.36
N ILE A 47 13.10 -3.21 -5.18
CA ILE A 47 13.40 -1.87 -4.66
C ILE A 47 14.87 -1.74 -4.24
N GLN A 48 15.47 -2.80 -3.70
CA GLN A 48 16.90 -2.85 -3.42
C GLN A 48 17.73 -2.78 -4.69
N GLY A 49 17.27 -3.42 -5.77
CA GLY A 49 17.88 -3.29 -7.11
C GLY A 49 17.90 -1.86 -7.66
N LYS A 50 17.02 -0.97 -7.16
CA LYS A 50 17.01 0.47 -7.45
C LYS A 50 17.90 1.28 -6.50
N GLY A 51 18.58 0.65 -5.56
CA GLY A 51 19.50 1.29 -4.61
C GLY A 51 18.83 1.77 -3.32
N TYR A 52 17.57 1.40 -3.07
CA TYR A 52 16.91 1.64 -1.79
C TYR A 52 17.31 0.58 -0.75
N VAL A 53 17.10 0.90 0.51
CA VAL A 53 17.25 -0.04 1.64
C VAL A 53 15.91 -0.29 2.29
N ILE A 54 15.75 -1.50 2.85
CA ILE A 54 14.60 -1.85 3.68
C ILE A 54 14.95 -1.49 5.13
N PHE A 55 14.10 -0.71 5.78
CA PHE A 55 14.26 -0.34 7.19
C PHE A 55 13.59 -1.36 8.10
N THR A 56 12.35 -1.72 7.80
CA THR A 56 11.57 -2.65 8.62
C THR A 56 10.34 -3.13 7.87
N GLU A 57 9.77 -4.23 8.36
CA GLU A 57 8.43 -4.69 8.03
C GLU A 57 7.51 -4.55 9.24
N ILE A 58 6.26 -4.15 9.02
CA ILE A 58 5.22 -4.05 10.05
C ILE A 58 4.09 -5.00 9.65
N ASP A 59 3.99 -6.13 10.34
CA ASP A 59 2.91 -7.11 10.15
C ASP A 59 1.72 -6.74 11.04
N HIS A 60 0.70 -6.14 10.45
CA HIS A 60 -0.52 -5.74 11.14
C HIS A 60 -1.36 -6.95 11.60
N ALA A 61 -1.32 -8.07 10.88
CA ALA A 61 -2.06 -9.27 11.29
C ALA A 61 -1.41 -9.92 12.51
N ALA A 62 -0.07 -10.03 12.53
CA ALA A 62 0.66 -10.50 13.71
C ALA A 62 0.50 -9.55 14.91
N ALA A 63 0.45 -8.24 14.67
CA ALA A 63 0.18 -7.27 15.73
C ALA A 63 -1.23 -7.44 16.34
N ALA A 64 -2.26 -7.61 15.50
CA ALA A 64 -3.63 -7.86 15.94
C ALA A 64 -3.75 -9.16 16.75
N ALA A 65 -3.07 -10.22 16.33
CA ALA A 65 -3.09 -11.52 17.03
C ALA A 65 -2.59 -11.45 18.46
N LYS A 66 -1.66 -10.53 18.78
CA LYS A 66 -1.18 -10.30 20.17
C LYS A 66 -2.29 -9.83 21.11
N PHE A 67 -3.35 -9.27 20.57
CA PHE A 67 -4.54 -8.81 21.31
C PHE A 67 -5.75 -9.75 21.13
N GLY A 68 -5.55 -10.96 20.61
CA GLY A 68 -6.62 -11.93 20.37
C GLY A 68 -7.54 -11.58 19.19
N LEU A 69 -7.14 -10.63 18.35
CA LEU A 69 -7.91 -10.20 17.18
C LEU A 69 -7.44 -10.94 15.92
N GLN A 70 -8.38 -11.30 15.06
CA GLN A 70 -8.08 -11.84 13.74
C GLN A 70 -8.05 -10.72 12.69
N SER A 71 -7.06 -10.76 11.82
CA SER A 71 -6.92 -9.86 10.69
C SER A 71 -6.42 -10.62 9.47
N LEU A 72 -6.90 -10.24 8.29
CA LEU A 72 -6.32 -10.71 7.04
C LEU A 72 -4.86 -10.23 6.93
N PRO A 73 -3.99 -10.96 6.20
CA PRO A 73 -2.60 -10.57 6.01
C PRO A 73 -2.48 -9.13 5.49
N ARG A 74 -1.70 -8.32 6.20
CA ARG A 74 -1.38 -6.92 5.85
C ARG A 74 -0.01 -6.58 6.40
N THR A 75 0.95 -6.41 5.51
CA THR A 75 2.33 -6.07 5.88
C THR A 75 2.76 -4.80 5.18
N VAL A 76 3.24 -3.84 5.94
CA VAL A 76 3.88 -2.63 5.44
C VAL A 76 5.38 -2.85 5.40
N VAL A 77 5.98 -2.64 4.23
CA VAL A 77 7.43 -2.59 4.03
C VAL A 77 7.84 -1.13 4.03
N VAL A 78 8.69 -0.74 4.97
CA VAL A 78 9.25 0.62 5.08
C VAL A 78 10.61 0.62 4.41
N TYR A 79 10.79 1.48 3.40
CA TYR A 79 12.02 1.53 2.61
C TYR A 79 12.45 2.97 2.34
N GLY A 80 13.69 3.21 1.95
CA GLY A 80 14.15 4.57 1.70
C GLY A 80 15.48 4.65 0.97
N ASP A 81 15.75 5.84 0.45
CA ASP A 81 17.01 6.17 -0.22
C ASP A 81 18.08 6.55 0.83
N PRO A 82 19.11 5.72 1.04
CA PRO A 82 20.14 5.99 2.04
C PRO A 82 21.09 7.13 1.64
N LYS A 83 21.10 7.51 0.37
CA LYS A 83 22.01 8.55 -0.16
C LYS A 83 21.40 9.94 -0.05
N ASN A 84 20.15 10.10 -0.48
CA ASN A 84 19.50 11.40 -0.58
C ASN A 84 18.55 11.70 0.58
N GLY A 85 17.99 10.67 1.21
CA GLY A 85 17.05 10.80 2.32
C GLY A 85 17.60 11.62 3.49
N PRO A 86 18.77 11.28 4.08
CA PRO A 86 19.32 11.98 5.24
C PRO A 86 19.53 13.48 5.02
N ALA A 87 20.08 13.88 3.87
CA ALA A 87 20.33 15.29 3.56
C ALA A 87 19.01 16.08 3.46
N ARG A 88 17.99 15.48 2.87
CA ARG A 88 16.67 16.12 2.78
C ARG A 88 15.99 16.24 4.15
N LEU A 89 16.11 15.26 5.02
CA LEU A 89 15.57 15.30 6.37
C LEU A 89 16.30 16.33 7.26
N GLN A 90 17.60 16.56 7.04
CA GLN A 90 18.30 17.65 7.72
C GLN A 90 17.77 19.03 7.32
N GLN A 91 17.48 19.22 6.04
CA GLN A 91 16.95 20.47 5.51
C GLN A 91 15.48 20.70 5.88
N PHE A 92 14.68 19.62 5.93
CA PHE A 92 13.24 19.65 6.21
C PHE A 92 12.90 18.64 7.32
N PRO A 93 13.19 18.93 8.60
CA PRO A 93 13.10 17.95 9.68
C PRO A 93 11.70 17.36 9.87
N THR A 94 10.66 18.16 9.65
CA THR A 94 9.27 17.71 9.79
C THR A 94 8.87 16.66 8.75
N LEU A 95 9.60 16.56 7.62
CA LEU A 95 9.38 15.52 6.61
C LEU A 95 9.55 14.11 7.18
N ALA A 96 10.30 13.94 8.26
CA ALA A 96 10.52 12.66 8.91
C ALA A 96 9.24 12.01 9.48
N ILE A 97 8.12 12.75 9.63
CA ILE A 97 6.84 12.16 10.07
C ILE A 97 6.17 11.35 8.95
N ASP A 98 6.38 11.74 7.69
CA ASP A 98 5.80 11.05 6.53
C ASP A 98 6.81 10.11 5.86
N ALA A 99 8.09 10.52 5.81
CA ALA A 99 9.20 9.69 5.34
C ALA A 99 9.65 8.70 6.42
N PRO A 100 10.16 7.54 6.05
CA PRO A 100 10.40 7.05 4.70
C PRO A 100 9.15 6.53 4.00
N PRO A 101 9.17 6.36 2.65
CA PRO A 101 8.06 5.76 1.90
C PRO A 101 7.76 4.34 2.36
N LYS A 102 6.54 3.90 2.05
CA LYS A 102 5.98 2.62 2.49
C LYS A 102 5.28 1.93 1.33
N ALA A 103 5.37 0.61 1.32
CA ALA A 103 4.60 -0.27 0.45
C ALA A 103 3.73 -1.17 1.33
N LEU A 104 2.46 -1.34 0.98
CA LEU A 104 1.55 -2.26 1.65
C LEU A 104 1.33 -3.48 0.75
N VAL A 105 1.61 -4.67 1.26
CA VAL A 105 1.16 -5.93 0.66
C VAL A 105 0.04 -6.50 1.52
N TRP A 106 -1.11 -6.77 0.90
CA TRP A 106 -2.30 -7.16 1.64
C TRP A 106 -3.17 -8.14 0.88
N GLN A 107 -4.00 -8.88 1.62
CA GLN A 107 -4.98 -9.81 1.08
C GLN A 107 -6.39 -9.29 1.37
N ASP A 108 -7.26 -9.34 0.36
CA ASP A 108 -8.67 -9.00 0.51
C ASP A 108 -9.50 -10.18 1.04
N ALA A 109 -10.80 -9.94 1.25
CA ALA A 109 -11.73 -10.95 1.76
C ALA A 109 -11.98 -12.08 0.76
N GLN A 110 -11.67 -11.89 -0.52
CA GLN A 110 -11.78 -12.89 -1.58
C GLN A 110 -10.51 -13.72 -1.74
N GLY A 111 -9.46 -13.40 -0.98
CA GLY A 111 -8.18 -14.07 -1.02
C GLY A 111 -7.21 -13.54 -2.08
N ALA A 112 -7.58 -12.49 -2.82
CA ALA A 112 -6.68 -11.86 -3.77
C ALA A 112 -5.61 -11.04 -3.04
N VAL A 113 -4.39 -11.05 -3.58
CA VAL A 113 -3.24 -10.34 -3.01
C VAL A 113 -2.97 -9.09 -3.82
N TRP A 114 -2.67 -8.01 -3.12
CA TRP A 114 -2.47 -6.68 -3.67
C TRP A 114 -1.17 -6.06 -3.16
N LEU A 115 -0.53 -5.26 -4.01
CA LEU A 115 0.55 -4.34 -3.64
C LEU A 115 0.05 -2.91 -3.84
N THR A 116 0.15 -2.10 -2.78
CA THR A 116 -0.26 -0.69 -2.79
C THR A 116 0.89 0.22 -2.38
N LEU A 117 1.11 1.29 -3.12
CA LEU A 117 2.17 2.30 -2.94
C LEU A 117 1.55 3.69 -3.01
N ASN A 118 2.16 4.67 -2.35
CA ASN A 118 1.88 6.07 -2.66
C ASN A 118 2.51 6.45 -4.01
N SER A 119 1.76 7.16 -4.86
CA SER A 119 2.25 7.63 -6.16
C SER A 119 3.32 8.72 -6.03
N ALA A 120 4.11 8.92 -7.07
CA ALA A 120 5.07 10.01 -7.15
C ALA A 120 4.39 11.38 -7.05
N GLU A 121 3.21 11.52 -7.64
CA GLU A 121 2.40 12.74 -7.58
C GLU A 121 1.91 13.03 -6.16
N TYR A 122 1.46 12.02 -5.40
CA TYR A 122 1.08 12.18 -4.00
C TYR A 122 2.26 12.70 -3.17
N TRP A 123 3.44 12.11 -3.35
CA TRP A 123 4.66 12.56 -2.68
C TRP A 123 4.98 14.03 -3.00
N ALA A 124 4.91 14.41 -4.27
CA ALA A 124 5.22 15.75 -4.72
C ALA A 124 4.21 16.80 -4.22
N ASN A 125 2.92 16.53 -4.42
CA ASN A 125 1.86 17.51 -4.23
C ASN A 125 1.30 17.56 -2.81
N HIS A 126 1.42 16.46 -2.05
CA HIS A 126 0.91 16.40 -0.68
C HIS A 126 2.05 16.34 0.34
N VAL A 127 2.94 15.36 0.24
CA VAL A 127 3.97 15.16 1.26
C VAL A 127 5.00 16.29 1.22
N TYR A 128 5.72 16.47 0.11
CA TYR A 128 6.76 17.50 0.06
C TYR A 128 6.22 18.91 0.29
N LYS A 129 5.10 19.23 -0.34
CA LYS A 129 4.49 20.55 -0.26
C LYS A 129 4.10 20.95 1.17
N ARG A 130 3.52 20.01 1.96
CA ARG A 130 3.16 20.31 3.36
C ARG A 130 4.37 20.54 4.27
N HIS A 131 5.55 20.07 3.88
CA HIS A 131 6.81 20.28 4.60
C HIS A 131 7.67 21.42 4.04
N GLY A 132 7.09 22.27 3.17
CA GLY A 132 7.79 23.44 2.61
C GLY A 132 8.90 23.09 1.62
N THR A 133 8.88 21.89 1.06
CA THR A 133 9.82 21.47 0.02
C THR A 133 9.11 21.12 -1.28
N SER A 134 9.87 20.87 -2.33
CA SER A 134 9.37 20.45 -3.63
C SER A 134 10.28 19.40 -4.26
N ALA A 135 9.79 18.77 -5.30
CA ALA A 135 10.56 17.90 -6.16
C ALA A 135 10.57 18.47 -7.57
N SER A 136 11.68 18.30 -8.29
CA SER A 136 11.74 18.65 -9.71
C SER A 136 10.85 17.73 -10.55
N ALA A 137 10.38 18.21 -11.69
CA ALA A 137 9.59 17.40 -12.62
C ALA A 137 10.34 16.14 -13.05
N ASP A 138 11.65 16.22 -13.27
CA ASP A 138 12.48 15.08 -13.64
C ASP A 138 12.56 14.04 -12.53
N PHE A 139 12.65 14.48 -11.26
CA PHE A 139 12.63 13.57 -10.11
C PHE A 139 11.28 12.86 -10.01
N ILE A 140 10.17 13.59 -10.16
CA ILE A 140 8.82 13.02 -10.11
C ILE A 140 8.67 11.97 -11.21
N LYS A 141 9.03 12.29 -12.44
CA LYS A 141 8.96 11.38 -13.59
C LYS A 141 9.82 10.13 -13.39
N LYS A 142 11.03 10.31 -12.84
CA LYS A 142 11.90 9.19 -12.51
C LYS A 142 11.31 8.31 -11.43
N LEU A 143 10.78 8.90 -10.36
CA LEU A 143 10.15 8.17 -9.26
C LEU A 143 8.92 7.38 -9.75
N GLU A 144 8.08 7.99 -10.57
CA GLU A 144 6.91 7.35 -11.17
C GLU A 144 7.33 6.09 -11.96
N LYS A 145 8.34 6.24 -12.84
CA LYS A 145 8.89 5.11 -13.59
C LYS A 145 9.43 4.01 -12.66
N ASP A 146 10.20 4.38 -11.64
CA ASP A 146 10.77 3.41 -10.71
C ASP A 146 9.68 2.66 -9.93
N LEU A 147 8.64 3.36 -9.46
CA LEU A 147 7.51 2.74 -8.75
C LEU A 147 6.72 1.79 -9.66
N GLU A 148 6.52 2.16 -10.92
CA GLU A 148 5.86 1.31 -11.92
C GLU A 148 6.65 0.02 -12.16
N GLU A 149 7.96 0.13 -12.45
CA GLU A 149 8.83 -1.02 -12.70
C GLU A 149 8.94 -1.95 -11.48
N VAL A 150 9.08 -1.39 -10.27
CA VAL A 150 9.17 -2.17 -9.04
C VAL A 150 7.87 -2.88 -8.73
N SER A 151 6.73 -2.19 -8.86
CA SER A 151 5.41 -2.79 -8.62
C SER A 151 5.10 -3.90 -9.62
N ASP A 152 5.43 -3.72 -10.89
CA ASP A 152 5.30 -4.75 -11.92
C ASP A 152 6.19 -5.97 -11.62
N THR A 153 7.45 -5.75 -11.28
CA THR A 153 8.37 -6.82 -10.92
C THR A 153 7.87 -7.60 -9.70
N ALA A 154 7.29 -6.93 -8.72
CA ALA A 154 6.79 -7.57 -7.51
C ALA A 154 5.52 -8.41 -7.74
N THR A 155 4.67 -8.02 -8.70
CA THR A 155 3.32 -8.57 -8.84
C THR A 155 3.10 -9.48 -10.04
N LYS A 156 3.92 -9.38 -11.07
CA LYS A 156 3.88 -10.17 -12.32
C LYS A 156 4.97 -11.23 -12.32
#